data_fb934ba946397a903ad08c691f5c7181
#
_entry.id   fb934ba946397a903ad08c691f5c7181
#
_cell.length_a   1.000
_cell.length_b   1.000
_cell.length_c   1.000
_cell.angle_alpha   90.00
_cell.angle_beta   90.00
_cell.angle_gamma   90.00
#
_symmetry.space_group_name_H-M   'P 1'
#
loop_
_entity.id
_entity.type
_entity.pdbx_description
1 polymer ?
#
loop_
_entity_poly.entity_id
_entity_poly.type
_entity_poly.pdbx_seq_one_letter_code
_entity_poly.pdbx_strand_id
1 'polypeptide(L)' 'MSKFFIFAPNDDNMYYYNPEGIVYVKFYKDESYHMTITTKYRGSETFDFNSYDAFETAIKSFRSLQ' A
#
# COMPACT_ATOMS: atom_id res chain seq x y z
N MET A 1 -13.29 -7.85 14.24
CA MET A 1 -13.59 -6.78 13.29
C MET A 1 -12.47 -6.66 12.28
N SER A 2 -12.82 -6.64 11.00
CA SER A 2 -11.82 -6.56 9.94
C SER A 2 -11.30 -5.14 9.77
N LYS A 3 -10.00 -5.03 9.54
CA LYS A 3 -9.39 -3.76 9.17
C LYS A 3 -9.00 -3.82 7.72
N PHE A 4 -9.12 -2.70 7.02
CA PHE A 4 -8.64 -2.58 5.66
C PHE A 4 -7.25 -1.98 5.66
N PHE A 5 -6.46 -2.37 4.66
CA PHE A 5 -5.22 -1.68 4.35
C PHE A 5 -5.59 -0.46 3.53
N ILE A 6 -5.40 0.71 4.09
CA ILE A 6 -5.80 1.98 3.47
C ILE A 6 -4.55 2.77 3.16
N PHE A 7 -4.42 3.24 1.92
CA PHE A 7 -3.30 4.09 1.55
C PHE A 7 -3.71 5.07 0.46
N ALA A 8 -3.01 6.18 0.39
CA ALA A 8 -3.25 7.24 -0.57
C ALA A 8 -1.93 7.61 -1.24
N PRO A 9 -1.66 7.14 -2.47
CA PRO A 9 -0.38 7.47 -3.12
C PRO A 9 -0.28 8.92 -3.55
N ASN A 10 -1.43 9.59 -3.70
CA ASN A 10 -1.48 11.00 -4.04
C ASN A 10 -2.76 11.60 -3.45
N ASP A 11 -2.95 12.90 -3.67
CA ASP A 11 -4.10 13.62 -3.09
C ASP A 11 -5.43 13.26 -3.72
N ASP A 12 -5.41 12.68 -4.92
CA ASP A 12 -6.62 12.42 -5.68
C ASP A 12 -7.17 11.01 -5.51
N ASN A 13 -6.36 10.08 -5.03
CA ASN A 13 -6.73 8.67 -4.96
C ASN A 13 -6.47 8.08 -3.60
N MET A 14 -7.43 7.33 -3.10
CA MET A 14 -7.30 6.56 -1.87
C MET A 14 -7.77 5.14 -2.16
N TYR A 15 -7.01 4.17 -1.70
CA TYR A 15 -7.28 2.76 -1.96
C TYR A 15 -7.54 2.01 -0.69
N TYR A 16 -8.47 1.05 -0.77
CA TYR A 16 -8.84 0.17 0.33
C TYR A 16 -8.64 -1.26 -0.14
N TYR A 17 -7.79 -2.00 0.55
CA TYR A 17 -7.56 -3.41 0.24
C TYR A 17 -7.95 -4.28 1.41
N ASN A 18 -8.63 -5.39 1.11
CA ASN A 18 -8.92 -6.39 2.13
C ASN A 18 -7.63 -7.17 2.41
N PRO A 19 -7.13 -7.14 3.66
CA PRO A 19 -5.87 -7.81 3.99
C PRO A 19 -5.89 -9.32 3.72
N GLU A 20 -7.05 -9.94 3.82
CA GLU A 20 -7.15 -11.38 3.59
C GLU A 20 -6.79 -11.78 2.16
N GLY A 21 -6.91 -10.86 1.23
CA GLY A 21 -6.54 -11.11 -0.16
C GLY A 21 -5.08 -10.81 -0.48
N ILE A 22 -4.37 -10.21 0.45
CA ILE A 22 -2.98 -9.78 0.22
C ILE A 22 -2.03 -10.94 0.45
N VAL A 23 -1.20 -11.24 -0.54
CA VAL A 23 -0.15 -12.26 -0.42
C VAL A 23 1.09 -11.65 0.21
N TYR A 24 1.54 -10.52 -0.32
CA TYR A 24 2.62 -9.75 0.29
C TYR A 24 2.61 -8.33 -0.23
N VAL A 25 3.31 -7.46 0.49
CA VAL A 25 3.48 -6.07 0.12
C VAL A 25 4.97 -5.74 0.22
N LYS A 26 5.48 -5.06 -0.80
CA LYS A 26 6.86 -4.62 -0.83
C LYS A 26 6.91 -3.10 -0.91
N PHE A 27 7.56 -2.48 0.07
CA PHE A 27 7.82 -1.04 0.03
C PHE A 27 9.27 -0.84 -0.36
N TYR A 28 9.51 0.04 -1.32
CA TYR A 28 10.89 0.28 -1.74
C TYR A 28 11.07 1.69 -2.25
N LYS A 29 12.31 2.11 -2.28
CA LYS A 29 12.69 3.45 -2.73
C LYS A 29 13.82 3.33 -3.74
N ASP A 30 13.71 4.08 -4.82
CA ASP A 30 14.80 4.34 -5.75
C ASP A 30 14.87 5.86 -5.93
N GLU A 31 14.54 6.39 -7.10
CA GLU A 31 14.41 7.84 -7.30
C GLU A 31 13.12 8.38 -6.72
N SER A 32 12.16 7.52 -6.50
CA SER A 32 10.89 7.87 -5.87
C SER A 32 10.47 6.76 -4.92
N TYR A 33 9.29 6.91 -4.33
CA TYR A 33 8.77 5.97 -3.33
C TYR A 33 7.71 5.10 -3.96
N HIS A 34 7.86 3.78 -3.79
CA HIS A 34 7.00 2.80 -4.45
C HIS A 34 6.51 1.75 -3.51
N MET A 35 5.37 1.15 -3.87
CA MET A 35 4.86 -0.02 -3.19
C MET A 35 4.33 -0.99 -4.23
N THR A 36 4.71 -2.26 -4.11
CA THR A 36 4.10 -3.33 -4.90
C THR A 36 3.27 -4.18 -3.98
N ILE A 37 2.00 -4.34 -4.34
CA ILE A 37 1.08 -5.14 -3.57
C ILE A 37 0.63 -6.32 -4.44
N THR A 38 0.76 -7.53 -3.90
CA THR A 38 0.38 -8.74 -4.61
C THR A 38 -0.83 -9.35 -3.92
N THR A 39 -1.87 -9.58 -4.69
CA THR A 39 -3.10 -10.16 -4.17
C THR A 39 -3.40 -11.48 -4.87
N LYS A 40 -4.26 -12.29 -4.23
CA LYS A 40 -4.68 -13.59 -4.79
C LYS A 40 -5.44 -13.45 -6.09
N TYR A 41 -6.13 -12.35 -6.26
CA TYR A 41 -7.11 -12.21 -7.34
C TYR A 41 -6.62 -11.36 -8.50
N ARG A 42 -5.70 -10.44 -8.24
CA ARG A 42 -5.30 -9.45 -9.24
C ARG A 42 -3.81 -9.49 -9.59
N GLY A 43 -3.04 -10.35 -8.92
CA GLY A 43 -1.61 -10.38 -9.12
C GLY A 43 -0.95 -9.18 -8.49
N SER A 44 0.11 -8.69 -9.11
CA SER A 44 0.91 -7.60 -8.56
C SER A 44 0.54 -6.26 -9.17
N GLU A 45 0.39 -5.25 -8.31
CA GLU A 45 0.15 -3.87 -8.72
C GLU A 45 1.17 -2.98 -8.04
N THR A 46 1.73 -2.02 -8.78
CA THR A 46 2.72 -1.09 -8.23
C THR A 46 2.14 0.30 -8.16
N PHE A 47 2.34 0.95 -7.04
CA PHE A 47 1.88 2.32 -6.80
C PHE A 47 3.08 3.21 -6.53
N ASP A 48 3.05 4.41 -7.10
CA ASP A 48 4.08 5.42 -6.87
C ASP A 48 3.52 6.49 -5.94
N PHE A 49 4.26 6.80 -4.88
CA PHE A 49 3.84 7.81 -3.92
C PHE A 49 4.42 9.16 -4.30
N ASN A 50 3.62 10.20 -4.15
CA ASN A 50 4.06 11.55 -4.52
C ASN A 50 4.88 12.25 -3.43
N SER A 51 4.99 11.64 -2.25
CA SER A 51 5.76 12.23 -1.15
C SER A 51 6.21 11.15 -0.19
N TYR A 52 7.23 11.49 0.60
CA TYR A 52 7.67 10.61 1.67
C TYR A 52 6.57 10.40 2.71
N ASP A 53 5.82 11.46 3.02
CA ASP A 53 4.74 11.36 4.01
C ASP A 53 3.68 10.35 3.60
N ALA A 54 3.29 10.36 2.34
CA ALA A 54 2.31 9.40 1.83
C ALA A 54 2.86 7.97 1.92
N PHE A 55 4.13 7.80 1.58
CA PHE A 55 4.82 6.53 1.64
C PHE A 55 4.88 6.00 3.09
N GLU A 56 5.31 6.84 4.02
CA GLU A 56 5.41 6.45 5.42
C GLU A 56 4.05 6.15 6.01
N THR A 57 3.03 6.91 5.65
CA THR A 57 1.68 6.68 6.13
C THR A 57 1.17 5.30 5.68
N ALA A 58 1.48 4.92 4.44
CA ALA A 58 1.11 3.59 3.93
C ALA A 58 1.81 2.47 4.72
N ILE A 59 3.10 2.67 5.04
CA ILE A 59 3.84 1.69 5.82
C ILE A 59 3.22 1.52 7.22
N LYS A 60 2.88 2.63 7.86
CA LYS A 60 2.27 2.59 9.19
C LYS A 60 0.90 1.92 9.15
N SER A 61 0.13 2.20 8.12
CA SER A 61 -1.17 1.59 7.95
C SER A 61 -1.05 0.08 7.80
N PHE A 62 -0.07 -0.37 7.02
CA PHE A 62 0.15 -1.80 6.83
C PHE A 62 0.59 -2.49 8.13
N ARG A 63 1.50 -1.84 8.85
CA ARG A 63 1.97 -2.39 10.13
C ARG A 63 0.86 -2.53 11.15
N SER A 64 -0.12 -1.65 11.11
CA SER A 64 -1.22 -1.70 12.06
C SER A 64 -2.14 -2.89 11.85
N LEU A 65 -1.98 -3.61 10.73
CA LEU A 65 -2.75 -4.81 10.45
C LEU A 65 -2.16 -6.05 11.09
N GLN A 66 -0.95 -5.96 11.59
CA GLN A 66 -0.21 -7.09 12.13
C GLN A 66 -0.34 -7.23 13.62
#